data_f2b8ff49ea605e7ae9ab9eb69cc9086e
#
_entry.id   f2b8ff49ea605e7ae9ab9eb69cc9086e
#
_cell.length_a   1.000
_cell.length_b   1.000
_cell.length_c   1.000
_cell.angle_alpha   90.00
_cell.angle_beta   90.00
_cell.angle_gamma   90.00
#
_symmetry.space_group_name_H-M   'P 1'
#
loop_
_entity.id
_entity.type
_entity.pdbx_description
1 polymer ?
#
loop_
_entity_poly.entity_id
_entity_poly.type
_entity_poly.pdbx_seq_one_letter_code
_entity_poly.pdbx_strand_id
1 'polypeptide(L)'
;LKNILFFGDSLTAGYGLLNVSLESLPALIQGKVLAEKLPYHVINAGISGETSAGGLARIDLLLNKPIDVFILELGANDILRGIPPQTTASNLQAIVNKVKSRYPQAKMVLLGMELPQWIPGAFAGAFRAVFKQVAQANQMTFVPFLLDGVAGVARLNLRDGLHPTAAGYQIIANKVWPVIYPLLKNVD
;
A
#
# COMPACT_ATOMS: atom_id res chain seq x y z
N LEU A 1 3.50 -0.99 22.42
CA LEU A 1 3.88 -0.65 21.03
C LEU A 1 2.65 -0.18 20.27
N LYS A 2 2.81 0.85 19.44
CA LYS A 2 1.83 1.29 18.46
C LYS A 2 1.87 0.39 17.24
N ASN A 3 0.78 0.29 16.48
CA ASN A 3 0.68 -0.60 15.33
C ASN A 3 0.64 0.15 14.02
N ILE A 4 1.48 -0.28 13.07
CA ILE A 4 1.42 0.11 11.66
C ILE A 4 0.85 -1.08 10.89
N LEU A 5 -0.35 -0.93 10.35
CA LEU A 5 -0.98 -1.97 9.54
C LEU A 5 -0.78 -1.69 8.05
N PHE A 6 -0.01 -2.54 7.37
CA PHE A 6 0.03 -2.60 5.91
C PHE A 6 -1.10 -3.50 5.41
N PHE A 7 -2.04 -2.91 4.72
CA PHE A 7 -3.20 -3.58 4.17
C PHE A 7 -3.18 -3.50 2.64
N GLY A 8 -3.00 -4.63 1.98
CA GLY A 8 -2.79 -4.64 0.55
C GLY A 8 -2.87 -6.01 -0.10
N ASP A 9 -2.36 -6.09 -1.31
CA ASP A 9 -2.35 -7.29 -2.14
C ASP A 9 -0.97 -8.00 -2.13
N SER A 10 -0.58 -8.59 -3.27
CA SER A 10 0.69 -9.29 -3.43
C SER A 10 1.91 -8.40 -3.26
N LEU A 11 1.81 -7.10 -3.56
CA LEU A 11 2.90 -6.14 -3.39
C LEU A 11 3.19 -5.87 -1.90
N THR A 12 2.17 -5.90 -1.07
CA THR A 12 2.29 -5.85 0.39
C THR A 12 2.71 -7.21 0.97
N ALA A 13 2.08 -8.29 0.51
CA ALA A 13 2.36 -9.65 0.98
C ALA A 13 3.82 -10.08 0.74
N GLY A 14 4.44 -9.59 -0.33
CA GLY A 14 5.80 -9.98 -0.73
C GLY A 14 5.81 -11.23 -1.61
N TYR A 15 4.85 -11.34 -2.53
CA TYR A 15 4.76 -12.47 -3.46
C TYR A 15 6.07 -12.71 -4.19
N GLY A 16 6.50 -13.98 -4.23
CA GLY A 16 7.69 -14.43 -4.95
C GLY A 16 9.02 -14.18 -4.26
N LEU A 17 9.03 -13.55 -3.09
CA LEU A 17 10.25 -13.40 -2.28
C LEU A 17 10.64 -14.71 -1.59
N LEU A 18 11.93 -14.95 -1.49
CA LEU A 18 12.47 -16.14 -0.79
C LEU A 18 12.28 -16.04 0.72
N ASN A 19 12.44 -14.85 1.27
CA ASN A 19 12.28 -14.59 2.70
C ASN A 19 11.39 -13.36 2.93
N VAL A 20 10.09 -13.58 2.92
CA VAL A 20 9.07 -12.53 3.11
C VAL A 20 9.27 -11.75 4.41
N SER A 21 9.67 -12.43 5.48
CA SER A 21 9.86 -11.81 6.81
C SER A 21 11.06 -10.86 6.90
N LEU A 22 11.91 -10.83 5.89
CA LEU A 22 13.07 -9.93 5.81
C LEU A 22 13.04 -9.01 4.58
N GLU A 23 12.37 -9.43 3.51
CA GLU A 23 12.49 -8.80 2.19
C GLU A 23 11.24 -8.07 1.72
N SER A 24 10.07 -8.35 2.32
CA SER A 24 8.83 -7.64 1.98
C SER A 24 8.87 -6.17 2.41
N LEU A 25 8.07 -5.32 1.76
CA LEU A 25 8.00 -3.90 2.14
C LEU A 25 7.68 -3.71 3.63
N PRO A 26 6.68 -4.37 4.22
CA PRO A 26 6.43 -4.25 5.67
C PRO A 26 7.63 -4.67 6.52
N ALA A 27 8.33 -5.74 6.15
CA ALA A 27 9.52 -6.21 6.87
C ALA A 27 10.67 -5.20 6.82
N LEU A 28 10.91 -4.61 5.65
CA LEU A 28 11.95 -3.59 5.47
C LEU A 28 11.61 -2.32 6.27
N ILE A 29 10.35 -1.92 6.32
CA ILE A 29 9.89 -0.80 7.16
C ILE A 29 10.06 -1.15 8.64
N GLN A 30 9.74 -2.38 9.07
CA GLN A 30 10.01 -2.81 10.46
C GLN A 30 11.49 -2.69 10.82
N GLY A 31 12.39 -3.06 9.91
CA GLY A 31 13.84 -2.90 10.11
C GLY A 31 14.23 -1.44 10.34
N LYS A 32 13.66 -0.53 9.57
CA LYS A 32 13.90 0.92 9.71
C LYS A 32 13.32 1.48 11.02
N VAL A 33 12.12 1.02 11.40
CA VAL A 33 11.49 1.36 12.69
C VAL A 33 12.38 0.97 13.87
N LEU A 34 12.94 -0.24 13.83
CA LEU A 34 13.85 -0.73 14.87
C LEU A 34 15.17 0.04 14.90
N ALA A 35 15.75 0.35 13.75
CA ALA A 35 16.98 1.12 13.64
C ALA A 35 16.84 2.53 14.25
N GLU A 36 15.69 3.15 14.09
CA GLU A 36 15.33 4.46 14.67
C GLU A 36 14.79 4.37 16.11
N LYS A 37 14.72 3.16 16.69
CA LYS A 37 14.20 2.90 18.04
C LYS A 37 12.79 3.43 18.27
N LEU A 38 11.96 3.41 17.23
CA LEU A 38 10.58 3.88 17.31
C LEU A 38 9.67 2.81 17.94
N PRO A 39 8.69 3.19 18.77
CA PRO A 39 7.85 2.26 19.51
C PRO A 39 6.69 1.71 18.66
N TYR A 40 6.99 1.22 17.47
CA TYR A 40 5.99 0.68 16.55
C TYR A 40 6.25 -0.78 16.21
N HIS A 41 5.16 -1.51 15.99
CA HIS A 41 5.14 -2.84 15.42
C HIS A 41 4.45 -2.81 14.05
N VAL A 42 5.09 -3.38 13.05
CA VAL A 42 4.57 -3.43 11.68
C VAL A 42 3.86 -4.75 11.43
N ILE A 43 2.63 -4.67 10.95
CA ILE A 43 1.79 -5.83 10.62
C ILE A 43 1.64 -5.90 9.11
N ASN A 44 2.03 -7.04 8.53
CA ASN A 44 1.79 -7.34 7.12
C ASN A 44 0.44 -8.04 6.98
N ALA A 45 -0.52 -7.34 6.40
CA ALA A 45 -1.85 -7.87 6.09
C ALA A 45 -2.11 -7.89 4.57
N GLY A 46 -1.07 -8.18 3.78
CA GLY A 46 -1.18 -8.39 2.35
C GLY A 46 -1.74 -9.77 2.00
N ILE A 47 -2.61 -9.83 0.98
CA ILE A 47 -3.12 -11.08 0.40
C ILE A 47 -2.95 -11.03 -1.12
N SER A 48 -2.15 -11.97 -1.65
CA SER A 48 -1.89 -12.04 -3.10
C SER A 48 -3.18 -12.21 -3.91
N GLY A 49 -3.30 -11.42 -4.99
CA GLY A 49 -4.45 -11.46 -5.89
C GLY A 49 -5.66 -10.66 -5.42
N GLU A 50 -5.59 -10.01 -4.25
CA GLU A 50 -6.74 -9.32 -3.70
C GLU A 50 -7.11 -8.06 -4.49
N THR A 51 -8.40 -7.92 -4.76
CA THR A 51 -9.01 -6.71 -5.32
C THR A 51 -9.42 -5.74 -4.21
N SER A 52 -9.79 -4.52 -4.58
CA SER A 52 -10.36 -3.57 -3.62
C SER A 52 -11.63 -4.10 -2.95
N ALA A 53 -12.47 -4.85 -3.69
CA ALA A 53 -13.66 -5.51 -3.13
C ALA A 53 -13.30 -6.60 -2.13
N GLY A 54 -12.26 -7.40 -2.40
CA GLY A 54 -11.75 -8.41 -1.47
C GLY A 54 -11.24 -7.77 -0.17
N GLY A 55 -10.49 -6.69 -0.29
CA GLY A 55 -10.03 -5.92 0.86
C GLY A 55 -11.19 -5.36 1.69
N LEU A 56 -12.20 -4.80 1.04
CA LEU A 56 -13.40 -4.29 1.72
C LEU A 56 -14.14 -5.39 2.50
N ALA A 57 -14.20 -6.60 1.94
CA ALA A 57 -14.88 -7.73 2.58
C ALA A 57 -14.18 -8.21 3.86
N ARG A 58 -12.86 -8.04 3.98
CA ARG A 58 -12.09 -8.56 5.12
C ARG A 58 -11.58 -7.53 6.12
N ILE A 59 -11.62 -6.23 5.81
CA ILE A 59 -10.99 -5.21 6.69
C ILE A 59 -11.50 -5.29 8.13
N ASP A 60 -12.77 -5.58 8.34
CA ASP A 60 -13.37 -5.66 9.67
C ASP A 60 -12.70 -6.70 10.57
N LEU A 61 -12.16 -7.78 9.99
CA LEU A 61 -11.44 -8.82 10.73
C LEU A 61 -10.14 -8.30 11.36
N LEU A 62 -9.58 -7.22 10.82
CA LEU A 62 -8.32 -6.62 11.28
C LEU A 62 -8.55 -5.45 12.23
N LEU A 63 -9.77 -4.95 12.35
CA LEU A 63 -10.11 -3.82 13.22
C LEU A 63 -10.33 -4.20 14.70
N ASN A 64 -9.99 -5.42 15.08
CA ASN A 64 -10.07 -5.89 16.47
C ASN A 64 -8.84 -5.49 17.32
N LYS A 65 -7.77 -4.99 16.68
CA LYS A 65 -6.57 -4.49 17.35
C LYS A 65 -6.39 -3.01 17.02
N PRO A 66 -5.85 -2.22 17.96
CA PRO A 66 -5.57 -0.81 17.71
C PRO A 66 -4.70 -0.60 16.48
N ILE A 67 -5.05 0.37 15.66
CA ILE A 67 -4.29 0.80 14.49
C ILE A 67 -3.93 2.28 14.69
N ASP A 68 -2.63 2.57 14.72
CA ASP A 68 -2.11 3.93 14.86
C ASP A 68 -1.73 4.53 13.50
N VAL A 69 -1.24 3.68 12.59
CA VAL A 69 -0.96 4.05 11.21
C VAL A 69 -1.54 2.97 10.29
N PHE A 70 -2.38 3.38 9.36
CA PHE A 70 -2.97 2.51 8.34
C PHE A 70 -2.39 2.83 6.98
N ILE A 71 -1.78 1.84 6.35
CA ILE A 71 -1.15 1.96 5.02
C ILE A 71 -1.93 1.08 4.06
N LEU A 72 -2.64 1.73 3.14
CA LEU A 72 -3.51 1.08 2.15
C LEU A 72 -2.79 0.96 0.81
N GLU A 73 -2.74 -0.26 0.28
CA GLU A 73 -2.16 -0.58 -1.02
C GLU A 73 -3.07 -1.62 -1.72
N LEU A 74 -4.02 -1.17 -2.53
CA LEU A 74 -4.94 -2.02 -3.30
C LEU A 74 -5.33 -1.31 -4.60
N GLY A 75 -5.68 -2.09 -5.62
CA GLY A 75 -6.21 -1.58 -6.89
C GLY A 75 -5.50 -2.12 -8.13
N ALA A 76 -4.29 -2.66 -8.01
CA ALA A 76 -3.58 -3.24 -9.15
C ALA A 76 -4.34 -4.42 -9.75
N ASN A 77 -4.90 -5.29 -8.93
CA ASN A 77 -5.72 -6.42 -9.40
C ASN A 77 -7.06 -5.99 -9.99
N ASP A 78 -7.60 -4.87 -9.53
CA ASP A 78 -8.79 -4.27 -10.14
C ASP A 78 -8.52 -3.92 -11.61
N ILE A 79 -7.38 -3.29 -11.90
CA ILE A 79 -6.97 -2.98 -13.27
C ILE A 79 -6.84 -4.24 -14.10
N LEU A 80 -6.08 -5.20 -13.61
CA LEU A 80 -5.80 -6.45 -14.33
C LEU A 80 -7.07 -7.23 -14.66
N ARG A 81 -8.14 -7.05 -13.88
CA ARG A 81 -9.46 -7.68 -14.09
C ARG A 81 -10.46 -6.79 -14.80
N GLY A 82 -10.06 -5.59 -15.23
CA GLY A 82 -10.93 -4.66 -15.92
C GLY A 82 -12.06 -4.09 -15.07
N ILE A 83 -11.88 -4.05 -13.75
CA ILE A 83 -12.86 -3.46 -12.83
C ILE A 83 -12.89 -1.94 -13.06
N PRO A 84 -14.09 -1.32 -13.18
CA PRO A 84 -14.19 0.10 -13.42
C PRO A 84 -13.49 0.94 -12.34
N PRO A 85 -12.73 1.98 -12.70
CA PRO A 85 -12.04 2.85 -11.73
C PRO A 85 -12.95 3.42 -10.65
N GLN A 86 -14.20 3.73 -10.99
CA GLN A 86 -15.22 4.21 -10.06
C GLN A 86 -15.49 3.20 -8.94
N THR A 87 -15.54 1.91 -9.27
CA THR A 87 -15.74 0.82 -8.31
C THR A 87 -14.53 0.72 -7.38
N THR A 88 -13.33 0.79 -7.92
CA THR A 88 -12.09 0.82 -7.12
C THR A 88 -12.09 2.00 -6.15
N ALA A 89 -12.42 3.20 -6.62
CA ALA A 89 -12.50 4.39 -5.78
C ALA A 89 -13.51 4.22 -4.64
N SER A 90 -14.71 3.70 -4.93
CA SER A 90 -15.75 3.45 -3.93
C SER A 90 -15.32 2.45 -2.87
N ASN A 91 -14.66 1.37 -3.29
CA ASN A 91 -14.18 0.34 -2.36
C ASN A 91 -13.06 0.86 -1.46
N LEU A 92 -12.08 1.59 -2.03
CA LEU A 92 -11.01 2.22 -1.24
C LEU A 92 -11.58 3.22 -0.24
N GLN A 93 -12.53 4.06 -0.65
CA GLN A 93 -13.22 5.00 0.24
C GLN A 93 -13.95 4.28 1.38
N ALA A 94 -14.64 3.18 1.08
CA ALA A 94 -15.35 2.40 2.10
C ALA A 94 -14.38 1.77 3.12
N ILE A 95 -13.22 1.26 2.66
CA ILE A 95 -12.16 0.75 3.56
C ILE A 95 -11.68 1.87 4.49
N VAL A 96 -11.34 3.03 3.92
CA VAL A 96 -10.90 4.21 4.70
C VAL A 96 -11.95 4.62 5.73
N ASN A 97 -13.22 4.66 5.35
CA ASN A 97 -14.32 5.01 6.25
C ASN A 97 -14.42 4.04 7.43
N LYS A 98 -14.30 2.74 7.20
CA LYS A 98 -14.31 1.72 8.27
C LYS A 98 -13.15 1.91 9.26
N VAL A 99 -11.95 2.13 8.76
CA VAL A 99 -10.77 2.36 9.62
C VAL A 99 -10.93 3.64 10.42
N LYS A 100 -11.31 4.75 9.78
CA LYS A 100 -11.54 6.04 10.46
C LYS A 100 -12.65 6.00 11.49
N SER A 101 -13.73 5.28 11.20
CA SER A 101 -14.84 5.11 12.15
C SER A 101 -14.39 4.37 13.41
N ARG A 102 -13.53 3.38 13.28
CA ARG A 102 -13.02 2.59 14.40
C ARG A 102 -11.85 3.25 15.12
N TYR A 103 -10.97 3.89 14.35
CA TYR A 103 -9.74 4.54 14.84
C TYR A 103 -9.62 5.96 14.25
N PRO A 104 -10.37 6.93 14.78
CA PRO A 104 -10.40 8.30 14.22
C PRO A 104 -9.03 9.01 14.23
N GLN A 105 -8.14 8.61 15.12
CA GLN A 105 -6.80 9.19 15.26
C GLN A 105 -5.73 8.47 14.43
N ALA A 106 -6.08 7.36 13.76
CA ALA A 106 -5.13 6.65 12.93
C ALA A 106 -4.62 7.55 11.78
N LYS A 107 -3.32 7.58 11.60
CA LYS A 107 -2.70 8.26 10.47
C LYS A 107 -2.87 7.39 9.23
N MET A 108 -3.30 8.00 8.13
CA MET A 108 -3.69 7.28 6.91
C MET A 108 -2.68 7.54 5.81
N VAL A 109 -2.20 6.46 5.18
CA VAL A 109 -1.29 6.50 4.03
C VAL A 109 -1.90 5.71 2.89
N LEU A 110 -1.87 6.26 1.69
CA LEU A 110 -2.25 5.56 0.46
C LEU A 110 -1.03 5.38 -0.43
N LEU A 111 -0.73 4.14 -0.76
CA LEU A 111 0.29 3.78 -1.75
C LEU A 111 -0.41 3.58 -3.10
N GLY A 112 -0.23 4.55 -3.99
CA GLY A 112 -0.89 4.58 -5.28
C GLY A 112 -0.25 3.68 -6.31
N MET A 113 -1.01 3.41 -7.36
CA MET A 113 -0.58 2.66 -8.53
C MET A 113 -0.83 3.50 -9.79
N GLU A 114 0.05 3.36 -10.77
CA GLU A 114 -0.10 3.99 -12.07
C GLU A 114 -0.05 2.95 -13.18
N LEU A 115 -0.81 3.20 -14.23
CA LEU A 115 -0.63 2.51 -15.50
C LEU A 115 0.50 3.16 -16.29
N PRO A 116 1.24 2.41 -17.11
CA PRO A 116 2.20 2.99 -18.02
C PRO A 116 1.55 4.09 -18.86
N GLN A 117 2.25 5.21 -19.02
CA GLN A 117 1.69 6.39 -19.73
C GLN A 117 1.39 6.14 -21.21
N TRP A 118 2.00 5.12 -21.80
CA TRP A 118 1.73 4.70 -23.19
C TRP A 118 0.39 3.97 -23.35
N ILE A 119 -0.28 3.57 -22.26
CA ILE A 119 -1.64 3.04 -22.31
C ILE A 119 -2.60 4.23 -22.44
N PRO A 120 -3.23 4.40 -23.63
CA PRO A 120 -4.12 5.54 -23.86
C PRO A 120 -5.54 5.27 -23.34
N GLY A 121 -6.34 6.32 -23.33
CA GLY A 121 -7.79 6.24 -23.18
C GLY A 121 -8.32 6.69 -21.83
N ALA A 122 -9.64 6.82 -21.80
CA ALA A 122 -10.38 7.35 -20.65
C ALA A 122 -10.24 6.43 -19.41
N PHE A 123 -10.20 5.12 -19.63
CA PHE A 123 -10.02 4.15 -18.53
C PHE A 123 -8.67 4.35 -17.82
N ALA A 124 -7.58 4.45 -18.58
CA ALA A 124 -6.25 4.64 -17.99
C ALA A 124 -6.14 5.97 -17.25
N GLY A 125 -6.69 7.05 -17.82
CA GLY A 125 -6.73 8.36 -17.16
C GLY A 125 -7.56 8.36 -15.90
N ALA A 126 -8.74 7.75 -15.92
CA ALA A 126 -9.61 7.62 -14.77
C ALA A 126 -8.96 6.80 -13.65
N PHE A 127 -8.28 5.70 -14.01
CA PHE A 127 -7.57 4.87 -13.03
C PHE A 127 -6.43 5.65 -12.35
N ARG A 128 -5.61 6.37 -13.11
CA ARG A 128 -4.55 7.22 -12.52
C ARG A 128 -5.10 8.24 -11.53
N ALA A 129 -6.30 8.77 -11.78
CA ALA A 129 -6.93 9.77 -10.93
C ALA A 129 -7.50 9.20 -9.61
N VAL A 130 -7.87 7.92 -9.58
CA VAL A 130 -8.55 7.28 -8.42
C VAL A 130 -7.79 7.50 -7.12
N PHE A 131 -6.50 7.16 -7.10
CA PHE A 131 -5.70 7.20 -5.87
C PHE A 131 -5.54 8.62 -5.34
N LYS A 132 -5.22 9.56 -6.23
CA LYS A 132 -5.08 10.97 -5.86
C LYS A 132 -6.39 11.52 -5.30
N GLN A 133 -7.53 11.20 -5.91
CA GLN A 133 -8.84 11.65 -5.46
C GLN A 133 -9.18 11.10 -4.08
N VAL A 134 -8.98 9.80 -3.85
CA VAL A 134 -9.22 9.17 -2.54
C VAL A 134 -8.30 9.76 -1.47
N ALA A 135 -7.02 9.93 -1.78
CA ALA A 135 -6.06 10.51 -0.84
C ALA A 135 -6.43 11.95 -0.46
N GLN A 136 -6.77 12.79 -1.43
CA GLN A 136 -7.16 14.18 -1.20
C GLN A 136 -8.48 14.29 -0.42
N ALA A 137 -9.49 13.51 -0.78
CA ALA A 137 -10.79 13.52 -0.10
C ALA A 137 -10.68 13.12 1.38
N ASN A 138 -9.66 12.36 1.74
CA ASN A 138 -9.46 11.82 3.09
C ASN A 138 -8.26 12.43 3.84
N GLN A 139 -7.57 13.38 3.24
CA GLN A 139 -6.36 14.00 3.80
C GLN A 139 -5.28 12.95 4.14
N MET A 140 -5.16 11.95 3.27
CA MET A 140 -4.17 10.88 3.44
C MET A 140 -2.80 11.35 2.98
N THR A 141 -1.77 10.91 3.67
CA THR A 141 -0.41 10.94 3.14
C THR A 141 -0.36 10.05 1.89
N PHE A 142 0.20 10.57 0.80
CA PHE A 142 0.07 9.92 -0.51
C PHE A 142 1.43 9.65 -1.16
N VAL A 143 1.64 8.41 -1.57
CA VAL A 143 2.71 7.99 -2.48
C VAL A 143 2.08 7.74 -3.84
N PRO A 144 2.30 8.59 -4.84
CA PRO A 144 1.58 8.52 -6.12
C PRO A 144 1.78 7.22 -6.87
N PHE A 145 3.00 6.69 -6.87
CA PHE A 145 3.33 5.44 -7.54
C PHE A 145 4.31 4.61 -6.72
N LEU A 146 3.80 3.54 -6.12
CA LEU A 146 4.59 2.63 -5.28
C LEU A 146 5.81 2.04 -6.02
N LEU A 147 5.64 1.68 -7.30
CA LEU A 147 6.65 1.01 -8.10
C LEU A 147 7.54 1.97 -8.90
N ASP A 148 7.50 3.27 -8.61
CA ASP A 148 8.36 4.24 -9.27
C ASP A 148 9.85 3.89 -9.12
N GLY A 149 10.57 3.85 -10.26
CA GLY A 149 11.98 3.43 -10.34
C GLY A 149 12.20 1.91 -10.30
N VAL A 150 11.15 1.10 -10.17
CA VAL A 150 11.20 -0.36 -10.17
C VAL A 150 10.41 -0.95 -11.34
N ALA A 151 9.22 -0.45 -11.61
CA ALA A 151 8.39 -0.91 -12.73
C ALA A 151 9.15 -0.81 -14.06
N GLY A 152 9.10 -1.88 -14.87
CA GLY A 152 9.75 -1.94 -16.17
C GLY A 152 11.26 -2.16 -16.15
N VAL A 153 11.90 -2.23 -14.98
CA VAL A 153 13.33 -2.51 -14.85
C VAL A 153 13.52 -4.02 -14.63
N ALA A 154 13.94 -4.74 -15.65
CA ALA A 154 13.97 -6.21 -15.66
C ALA A 154 14.67 -6.83 -14.44
N ARG A 155 15.83 -6.30 -14.04
CA ARG A 155 16.61 -6.79 -12.89
C ARG A 155 15.97 -6.57 -11.53
N LEU A 156 14.94 -5.69 -11.45
CA LEU A 156 14.23 -5.34 -10.22
C LEU A 156 12.89 -6.03 -10.11
N ASN A 157 12.48 -6.81 -11.12
CA ASN A 157 11.22 -7.52 -11.17
C ASN A 157 11.44 -9.03 -11.39
N LEU A 158 10.48 -9.82 -10.92
CA LEU A 158 10.41 -11.24 -11.23
C LEU A 158 10.14 -11.44 -12.74
N ARG A 159 10.19 -12.69 -13.20
CA ARG A 159 9.97 -13.02 -14.62
C ARG A 159 8.58 -12.61 -15.14
N ASP A 160 7.59 -12.44 -14.26
CA ASP A 160 6.26 -11.96 -14.63
C ASP A 160 6.24 -10.46 -15.00
N GLY A 161 7.30 -9.71 -14.69
CA GLY A 161 7.38 -8.28 -14.96
C GLY A 161 6.47 -7.41 -14.09
N LEU A 162 5.79 -8.00 -13.10
CA LEU A 162 4.79 -7.32 -12.26
C LEU A 162 5.25 -7.19 -10.81
N HIS A 163 5.89 -8.23 -10.26
CA HIS A 163 6.27 -8.28 -8.86
C HIS A 163 7.74 -7.96 -8.68
N PRO A 164 8.10 -7.08 -7.74
CA PRO A 164 9.49 -6.74 -7.46
C PRO A 164 10.29 -7.93 -6.91
N THR A 165 11.59 -7.95 -7.23
CA THR A 165 12.58 -8.76 -6.52
C THR A 165 12.89 -8.14 -5.15
N ALA A 166 13.67 -8.83 -4.30
CA ALA A 166 14.19 -8.27 -3.05
C ALA A 166 14.91 -6.94 -3.29
N ALA A 167 15.71 -6.82 -4.36
CA ALA A 167 16.39 -5.57 -4.74
C ALA A 167 15.38 -4.47 -5.11
N GLY A 168 14.30 -4.81 -5.80
CA GLY A 168 13.20 -3.88 -6.10
C GLY A 168 12.53 -3.37 -4.83
N TYR A 169 12.25 -4.24 -3.88
CA TYR A 169 11.64 -3.83 -2.60
C TYR A 169 12.56 -2.95 -1.75
N GLN A 170 13.87 -3.11 -1.80
CA GLN A 170 14.80 -2.18 -1.14
C GLN A 170 14.66 -0.76 -1.68
N ILE A 171 14.55 -0.60 -2.99
CA ILE A 171 14.32 0.71 -3.62
C ILE A 171 12.97 1.29 -3.18
N ILE A 172 11.91 0.47 -3.21
CA ILE A 172 10.58 0.87 -2.77
C ILE A 172 10.60 1.33 -1.31
N ALA A 173 11.18 0.54 -0.41
CA ALA A 173 11.27 0.88 1.00
C ALA A 173 12.04 2.17 1.25
N ASN A 174 13.12 2.42 0.51
CA ASN A 174 13.91 3.64 0.62
C ASN A 174 13.16 4.88 0.12
N LYS A 175 12.19 4.73 -0.78
CA LYS A 175 11.31 5.82 -1.24
C LYS A 175 10.12 6.05 -0.32
N VAL A 176 9.55 4.98 0.22
CA VAL A 176 8.37 5.04 1.10
C VAL A 176 8.74 5.53 2.51
N TRP A 177 9.91 5.15 3.00
CA TRP A 177 10.35 5.51 4.36
C TRP A 177 10.33 7.00 4.67
N PRO A 178 10.91 7.90 3.84
CA PRO A 178 10.87 9.34 4.10
C PRO A 178 9.46 9.92 4.19
N VAL A 179 8.49 9.26 3.56
CA VAL A 179 7.07 9.65 3.59
C VAL A 179 6.38 9.21 4.88
N ILE A 180 6.71 8.02 5.38
CA ILE A 180 6.12 7.44 6.59
C ILE A 180 6.79 7.98 7.86
N TYR A 181 8.11 8.14 7.85
CA TYR A 181 8.90 8.49 9.03
C TYR A 181 8.42 9.71 9.81
N PRO A 182 8.06 10.84 9.15
CA PRO A 182 7.52 12.00 9.88
C PRO A 182 6.24 11.71 10.66
N LEU A 183 5.43 10.76 10.17
CA LEU A 183 4.19 10.35 10.86
C LEU A 183 4.47 9.59 12.16
N LEU A 184 5.64 8.96 12.27
CA LEU A 184 6.02 8.14 13.41
C LEU A 184 6.71 8.94 14.52
N LYS A 185 7.29 10.09 14.19
CA LYS A 185 8.01 10.94 15.15
C LYS A 185 7.10 11.74 16.09
N ASN A 186 5.93 12.14 15.60
CA ASN A 186 4.97 12.92 16.41
C ASN A 186 4.18 11.95 17.30
N VAL A 187 4.84 11.46 18.34
CA VAL A 187 4.23 10.66 19.40
C VAL A 187 4.00 11.61 20.56
N ASP A 188 2.82 12.26 20.56
CA ASP A 188 2.31 12.90 21.78
C ASP A 188 1.69 11.83 22.68
#